data_7c3f046c919aacb103abc0646e4c52d0
#
_entry.id   7c3f046c919aacb103abc0646e4c52d0
#
_cell.length_a   1.000
_cell.length_b   1.000
_cell.length_c   1.000
_cell.angle_alpha   90.00
_cell.angle_beta   90.00
_cell.angle_gamma   90.00
#
_symmetry.space_group_name_H-M   'P 1'
#
loop_
_entity.id
_entity.type
_entity.pdbx_description
1 polymer ?
#
loop_
_entity_poly.entity_id
_entity_poly.type
_entity_poly.pdbx_seq_one_letter_code
_entity_poly.pdbx_strand_id
1 'polypeptide(L)'
;MSHNTFGHLFRVTTFGESHGPAIGCVVDGCPPLIPLSEAEIQRDLDKRRPGQSRYTTQRQEPDQVRIVSGVFAREADGEQVTTGTSIGLMIDNVDQRSKDYSEIKDKYRPGHADFTYDVKYGIRDYRGGGRSSARETAMRVAAGAIARKVVPGMVVRGALVQMGPHKIDRGNWDWDEVGNNPFFCPDAKAAERFADYLDGIRKAGSSIGAVLEIVAEGVPAGLGAPIYGKLDAELAAALMSINAVKGVEIGDGFGAAELSGEENADEMRAGNDGKPLFLSNHAGGVLGGISTGQPIVARFAVKPTSSILSPRATVNRTGGETEMFTKGRHDPCVGIRTVPVGEAMIACVLADQYLRHRAQVGVIEPRWPFEG
;
A
#
# COMPACT_ATOMS: atom_id res chain seq x y z
N MET A 1 -21.73 10.84 3.27
CA MET A 1 -21.47 9.38 3.35
C MET A 1 -20.00 9.14 3.69
N SER A 2 -19.70 8.16 4.53
CA SER A 2 -18.30 7.76 4.81
C SER A 2 -17.82 6.79 3.73
N HIS A 3 -16.52 6.85 3.42
CA HIS A 3 -15.87 5.97 2.44
C HIS A 3 -14.94 5.00 3.17
N ASN A 4 -15.52 3.96 3.79
CA ASN A 4 -14.76 2.88 4.45
C ASN A 4 -14.66 1.62 3.60
N THR A 5 -15.26 1.64 2.41
CA THR A 5 -15.24 0.56 1.43
C THR A 5 -14.48 0.99 0.18
N PHE A 6 -13.55 0.15 -0.25
CA PHE A 6 -12.75 0.27 -1.46
C PHE A 6 -13.18 -0.82 -2.46
N GLY A 7 -13.06 -0.55 -3.78
CA GLY A 7 -13.35 -1.49 -4.86
C GLY A 7 -14.84 -1.55 -5.26
N HIS A 8 -15.11 -2.20 -6.37
CA HIS A 8 -16.44 -2.35 -6.97
C HIS A 8 -16.97 -3.79 -6.89
N LEU A 9 -16.23 -4.76 -7.39
CA LEU A 9 -16.55 -6.19 -7.30
C LEU A 9 -15.69 -6.88 -6.22
N PHE A 10 -14.37 -6.65 -6.22
CA PHE A 10 -13.53 -7.02 -5.09
C PHE A 10 -13.53 -5.88 -4.09
N ARG A 11 -14.39 -5.97 -3.10
CA ARG A 11 -14.62 -4.88 -2.12
C ARG A 11 -13.97 -5.18 -0.79
N VAL A 12 -13.35 -4.14 -0.23
CA VAL A 12 -12.70 -4.20 1.08
C VAL A 12 -13.27 -3.12 1.97
N THR A 13 -13.97 -3.49 3.03
CA THR A 13 -14.45 -2.57 4.07
C THR A 13 -13.62 -2.72 5.32
N THR A 14 -12.91 -1.67 5.75
CA THR A 14 -12.08 -1.69 6.97
C THR A 14 -12.74 -0.96 8.12
N PHE A 15 -12.54 -1.45 9.35
CA PHE A 15 -13.08 -0.88 10.58
C PHE A 15 -12.12 -1.02 11.77
N GLY A 16 -12.44 -0.36 12.88
CA GLY A 16 -11.65 -0.36 14.12
C GLY A 16 -10.61 0.74 14.19
N GLU A 17 -10.32 1.20 15.38
CA GLU A 17 -9.38 2.29 15.71
C GLU A 17 -8.06 1.75 16.26
N SER A 18 -7.00 2.55 16.12
CA SER A 18 -5.64 2.21 16.57
C SER A 18 -5.54 1.81 18.04
N HIS A 19 -6.39 2.37 18.90
CA HIS A 19 -6.45 2.13 20.34
C HIS A 19 -7.82 1.57 20.78
N GLY A 20 -8.62 1.09 19.82
CA GLY A 20 -9.80 0.27 20.08
C GLY A 20 -9.42 -1.18 20.42
N PRO A 21 -10.39 -2.06 20.72
CA PRO A 21 -10.11 -3.46 21.07
C PRO A 21 -9.50 -4.26 19.93
N ALA A 22 -9.92 -3.99 18.70
CA ALA A 22 -9.46 -4.70 17.50
C ALA A 22 -9.57 -3.80 16.27
N ILE A 23 -8.92 -4.22 15.20
CA ILE A 23 -9.14 -3.76 13.83
C ILE A 23 -9.61 -4.94 12.98
N GLY A 24 -10.38 -4.66 11.94
CA GLY A 24 -10.88 -5.73 11.07
C GLY A 24 -11.16 -5.24 9.66
N CYS A 25 -11.39 -6.19 8.78
CA CYS A 25 -11.95 -5.91 7.46
C CYS A 25 -12.92 -7.03 7.03
N VAL A 26 -13.79 -6.66 6.10
CA VAL A 26 -14.61 -7.58 5.33
C VAL A 26 -14.14 -7.47 3.88
N VAL A 27 -13.76 -8.61 3.30
CA VAL A 27 -13.48 -8.75 1.86
C VAL A 27 -14.67 -9.44 1.22
N ASP A 28 -15.30 -8.78 0.27
CA ASP A 28 -16.46 -9.29 -0.47
C ASP A 28 -16.15 -9.38 -1.96
N GLY A 29 -16.73 -10.36 -2.67
CA GLY A 29 -16.51 -10.59 -4.09
C GLY A 29 -15.28 -11.44 -4.43
N CYS A 30 -14.62 -12.04 -3.43
CA CYS A 30 -13.59 -13.04 -3.68
C CYS A 30 -14.22 -14.30 -4.29
N PRO A 31 -13.72 -14.83 -5.43
CA PRO A 31 -14.23 -16.08 -6.02
C PRO A 31 -14.13 -17.26 -5.04
N PRO A 32 -15.02 -18.26 -5.16
CA PRO A 32 -14.93 -19.48 -4.36
C PRO A 32 -13.76 -20.38 -4.78
N LEU A 33 -13.45 -21.37 -3.93
CA LEU A 33 -12.45 -22.42 -4.15
C LEU A 33 -11.00 -21.95 -4.27
N ILE A 34 -10.70 -20.73 -3.84
CA ILE A 34 -9.32 -20.25 -3.73
C ILE A 34 -8.75 -20.75 -2.40
N PRO A 35 -7.63 -21.52 -2.37
CA PRO A 35 -6.96 -21.91 -1.15
C PRO A 35 -6.60 -20.68 -0.31
N LEU A 36 -6.98 -20.68 0.98
CA LEU A 36 -6.74 -19.54 1.88
C LEU A 36 -6.61 -20.01 3.32
N SER A 37 -5.51 -19.61 3.96
CA SER A 37 -5.26 -19.84 5.38
C SER A 37 -4.79 -18.58 6.09
N GLU A 38 -4.96 -18.53 7.42
CA GLU A 38 -4.41 -17.46 8.26
C GLU A 38 -2.89 -17.33 8.11
N ALA A 39 -2.18 -18.46 7.99
CA ALA A 39 -0.72 -18.46 7.83
C ALA A 39 -0.25 -17.78 6.54
N GLU A 40 -1.02 -17.87 5.46
CA GLU A 40 -0.69 -17.19 4.19
C GLU A 40 -0.87 -15.68 4.32
N ILE A 41 -1.96 -15.23 4.95
CA ILE A 41 -2.21 -13.80 5.21
C ILE A 41 -1.16 -13.25 6.17
N GLN A 42 -0.79 -14.03 7.19
CA GLN A 42 0.18 -13.64 8.22
C GLN A 42 1.56 -13.35 7.62
N ARG A 43 2.00 -14.09 6.60
CA ARG A 43 3.28 -13.84 5.91
C ARG A 43 3.37 -12.42 5.33
N ASP A 44 2.29 -11.88 4.78
CA ASP A 44 2.26 -10.51 4.28
C ASP A 44 2.15 -9.49 5.43
N LEU A 45 1.38 -9.79 6.47
CA LEU A 45 1.30 -8.97 7.68
C LEU A 45 2.64 -8.89 8.42
N ASP A 46 3.40 -9.96 8.45
CA ASP A 46 4.73 -10.00 9.09
C ASP A 46 5.71 -9.03 8.43
N LYS A 47 5.60 -8.79 7.12
CA LYS A 47 6.40 -7.76 6.43
C LYS A 47 6.02 -6.33 6.85
N ARG A 48 4.78 -6.10 7.30
CA ARG A 48 4.24 -4.78 7.64
C ARG A 48 4.28 -4.50 9.15
N ARG A 49 4.20 -5.49 10.02
CA ARG A 49 4.04 -5.33 11.46
C ARG A 49 5.08 -4.39 12.07
N PRO A 50 4.78 -3.70 13.19
CA PRO A 50 5.76 -2.88 13.91
C PRO A 50 6.82 -3.74 14.61
N GLY A 51 7.97 -3.12 14.94
CA GLY A 51 9.01 -3.80 15.73
C GLY A 51 9.90 -4.77 14.97
N GLN A 52 9.92 -4.73 13.64
CA GLN A 52 10.73 -5.65 12.82
C GLN A 52 12.23 -5.36 12.88
N SER A 53 12.60 -4.11 13.09
CA SER A 53 14.00 -3.69 13.13
C SER A 53 14.17 -2.46 14.04
N ARG A 54 15.43 -2.12 14.35
CA ARG A 54 15.76 -0.89 15.09
C ARG A 54 15.36 0.40 14.34
N TYR A 55 15.04 0.30 13.06
CA TYR A 55 14.67 1.42 12.19
C TYR A 55 13.17 1.69 12.12
N THR A 56 12.36 0.83 12.72
CA THR A 56 10.91 0.98 12.81
C THR A 56 10.47 1.30 14.24
N THR A 57 9.17 1.58 14.42
CA THR A 57 8.60 1.85 15.74
C THR A 57 8.88 0.73 16.74
N GLN A 58 9.09 1.09 18.01
CA GLN A 58 9.27 0.14 19.12
C GLN A 58 7.96 -0.47 19.63
N ARG A 59 6.80 -0.13 19.04
CA ARG A 59 5.54 -0.77 19.33
C ARG A 59 5.63 -2.25 18.93
N GLN A 60 5.10 -3.13 19.76
CA GLN A 60 5.10 -4.57 19.52
C GLN A 60 3.68 -5.07 19.35
N GLU A 61 3.27 -5.24 18.10
CA GLU A 61 1.98 -5.86 17.74
C GLU A 61 2.29 -7.07 16.87
N PRO A 62 1.86 -8.25 17.25
CA PRO A 62 2.08 -9.46 16.44
C PRO A 62 1.26 -9.43 15.14
N ASP A 63 0.25 -8.55 15.06
CA ASP A 63 -0.71 -8.46 13.95
C ASP A 63 -1.32 -9.83 13.60
N GLN A 64 -1.58 -10.65 14.65
CA GLN A 64 -2.11 -12.00 14.49
C GLN A 64 -3.50 -11.94 13.89
N VAL A 65 -3.63 -12.38 12.64
CA VAL A 65 -4.90 -12.38 11.94
C VAL A 65 -5.73 -13.62 12.28
N ARG A 66 -7.05 -13.42 12.38
CA ARG A 66 -8.05 -14.50 12.47
C ARG A 66 -9.04 -14.37 11.32
N ILE A 67 -9.32 -15.48 10.65
CA ILE A 67 -10.43 -15.59 9.68
C ILE A 67 -11.68 -15.96 10.46
N VAL A 68 -12.71 -15.13 10.41
CA VAL A 68 -13.95 -15.33 11.18
C VAL A 68 -15.14 -15.74 10.30
N SER A 69 -14.99 -15.67 8.96
CA SER A 69 -16.00 -16.13 7.99
C SER A 69 -15.40 -16.25 6.59
N GLY A 70 -16.15 -16.89 5.68
CA GLY A 70 -15.87 -16.92 4.25
C GLY A 70 -14.85 -17.99 3.81
N VAL A 71 -14.43 -18.88 4.72
CA VAL A 71 -13.53 -20.00 4.44
C VAL A 71 -14.11 -21.29 5.03
N PHE A 72 -13.95 -22.37 4.31
CA PHE A 72 -14.43 -23.70 4.74
C PHE A 72 -13.46 -24.80 4.27
N ALA A 73 -13.31 -25.85 5.06
CA ALA A 73 -12.50 -26.99 4.68
C ALA A 73 -13.20 -27.82 3.61
N ARG A 74 -12.54 -28.03 2.47
CA ARG A 74 -13.06 -28.84 1.36
C ARG A 74 -13.07 -30.33 1.77
N GLU A 75 -14.21 -31.02 1.59
CA GLU A 75 -14.38 -32.39 2.03
C GLU A 75 -13.40 -33.40 1.39
N ALA A 76 -12.99 -33.12 0.13
CA ALA A 76 -12.16 -34.06 -0.63
C ALA A 76 -10.74 -34.22 -0.06
N ASP A 77 -10.16 -33.18 0.55
CA ASP A 77 -8.75 -33.16 0.98
C ASP A 77 -8.51 -32.37 2.28
N GLY A 78 -9.55 -31.75 2.84
CA GLY A 78 -9.45 -30.93 4.05
C GLY A 78 -8.78 -29.56 3.82
N GLU A 79 -8.45 -29.19 2.59
CA GLU A 79 -7.86 -27.88 2.27
C GLU A 79 -8.86 -26.76 2.55
N GLN A 80 -8.40 -25.70 3.25
CA GLN A 80 -9.22 -24.51 3.47
C GLN A 80 -9.32 -23.67 2.20
N VAL A 81 -10.54 -23.42 1.74
CA VAL A 81 -10.82 -22.64 0.54
C VAL A 81 -11.87 -21.57 0.80
N THR A 82 -11.86 -20.51 0.00
CA THR A 82 -12.90 -19.48 0.01
C THR A 82 -14.25 -20.04 -0.41
N THR A 83 -15.33 -19.54 0.17
CA THR A 83 -16.71 -20.00 -0.09
C THR A 83 -17.44 -19.15 -1.14
N GLY A 84 -16.86 -18.02 -1.58
CA GLY A 84 -17.55 -17.03 -2.41
C GLY A 84 -18.45 -16.07 -1.63
N THR A 85 -18.53 -16.23 -0.31
CA THR A 85 -19.23 -15.30 0.59
C THR A 85 -18.23 -14.35 1.25
N SER A 86 -18.71 -13.38 2.05
CA SER A 86 -17.85 -12.37 2.69
C SER A 86 -16.81 -13.00 3.61
N ILE A 87 -15.54 -12.67 3.38
CA ILE A 87 -14.42 -13.09 4.22
C ILE A 87 -14.20 -12.03 5.31
N GLY A 88 -14.44 -12.40 6.54
CA GLY A 88 -14.21 -11.55 7.71
C GLY A 88 -12.83 -11.81 8.31
N LEU A 89 -12.03 -10.74 8.51
CA LEU A 89 -10.71 -10.79 9.12
C LEU A 89 -10.66 -9.87 10.33
N MET A 90 -10.01 -10.33 11.41
CA MET A 90 -9.82 -9.56 12.64
C MET A 90 -8.38 -9.68 13.17
N ILE A 91 -7.89 -8.58 13.76
CA ILE A 91 -6.63 -8.51 14.51
C ILE A 91 -6.90 -7.77 15.83
N ASP A 92 -6.60 -8.40 16.96
CA ASP A 92 -6.72 -7.78 18.27
C ASP A 92 -5.58 -6.77 18.49
N ASN A 93 -5.87 -5.64 19.17
CA ASN A 93 -4.86 -4.67 19.57
C ASN A 93 -4.33 -5.04 20.97
N VAL A 94 -3.03 -5.36 21.07
CA VAL A 94 -2.44 -5.88 22.33
C VAL A 94 -1.47 -4.92 23.01
N ASP A 95 -0.77 -4.03 22.27
CA ASP A 95 0.23 -3.08 22.81
C ASP A 95 -0.22 -1.62 22.63
N GLN A 96 -1.44 -1.30 23.05
CA GLN A 96 -1.94 0.07 23.06
C GLN A 96 -1.59 0.77 24.40
N ARG A 97 -1.01 1.98 24.33
CA ARG A 97 -0.65 2.80 25.49
C ARG A 97 -1.32 4.17 25.43
N SER A 98 -2.56 4.24 25.85
CA SER A 98 -3.39 5.46 25.78
C SER A 98 -2.81 6.64 26.57
N LYS A 99 -2.00 6.38 27.62
CA LYS A 99 -1.37 7.40 28.46
C LYS A 99 -0.34 8.26 27.70
N ASP A 100 0.24 7.76 26.62
CA ASP A 100 1.24 8.47 25.81
C ASP A 100 0.65 9.67 25.04
N TYR A 101 -0.68 9.82 25.04
CA TYR A 101 -1.40 10.80 24.21
C TYR A 101 -2.16 11.87 25.02
N SER A 102 -1.96 11.97 26.33
CA SER A 102 -2.70 12.90 27.20
C SER A 102 -2.51 14.36 26.80
N GLU A 103 -1.29 14.78 26.44
CA GLU A 103 -0.97 16.14 26.02
C GLU A 103 -1.54 16.49 24.63
N ILE A 104 -1.85 15.50 23.80
CA ILE A 104 -2.37 15.69 22.44
C ILE A 104 -3.90 15.92 22.45
N LYS A 105 -4.56 15.62 23.57
CA LYS A 105 -6.02 15.73 23.67
C LYS A 105 -6.54 17.12 23.28
N ASP A 106 -5.85 18.16 23.74
CA ASP A 106 -6.29 19.54 23.59
C ASP A 106 -5.46 20.38 22.60
N LYS A 107 -4.48 19.75 21.92
CA LYS A 107 -3.63 20.42 20.93
C LYS A 107 -3.70 19.68 19.57
N TYR A 108 -3.35 20.38 18.50
CA TYR A 108 -3.31 19.81 17.16
C TYR A 108 -1.85 19.59 16.73
N ARG A 109 -1.50 18.36 16.36
CA ARG A 109 -0.18 18.07 15.79
C ARG A 109 -0.04 18.71 14.41
N PRO A 110 0.96 19.58 14.18
CA PRO A 110 1.21 20.12 12.84
C PRO A 110 1.43 19.02 11.81
N GLY A 111 0.73 19.12 10.68
CA GLY A 111 0.83 18.11 9.62
C GLY A 111 0.14 16.77 9.90
N HIS A 112 -0.58 16.63 11.02
CA HIS A 112 -1.41 15.46 11.35
C HIS A 112 -2.90 15.72 11.07
N ALA A 113 -3.70 14.68 11.04
CA ALA A 113 -5.15 14.77 10.78
C ALA A 113 -5.98 15.27 11.97
N ASP A 114 -5.37 15.63 13.09
CA ASP A 114 -6.07 16.01 14.32
C ASP A 114 -7.09 17.13 14.11
N PHE A 115 -6.66 18.23 13.47
CA PHE A 115 -7.50 19.39 13.18
C PHE A 115 -8.65 19.04 12.22
N THR A 116 -8.34 18.34 11.14
CA THR A 116 -9.33 18.03 10.09
C THR A 116 -10.42 17.08 10.57
N TYR A 117 -10.10 16.17 11.51
CA TYR A 117 -11.09 15.27 12.12
C TYR A 117 -12.03 16.06 13.06
N ASP A 118 -11.50 16.93 13.92
CA ASP A 118 -12.33 17.77 14.80
C ASP A 118 -13.26 18.69 13.97
N VAL A 119 -12.74 19.31 12.90
CA VAL A 119 -13.54 20.18 12.02
C VAL A 119 -14.63 19.40 11.30
N LYS A 120 -14.33 18.21 10.80
CA LYS A 120 -15.28 17.44 10.00
C LYS A 120 -16.33 16.71 10.86
N TYR A 121 -15.90 16.10 11.97
CA TYR A 121 -16.73 15.19 12.75
C TYR A 121 -17.16 15.76 14.12
N GLY A 122 -16.57 16.89 14.54
CA GLY A 122 -16.78 17.47 15.87
C GLY A 122 -16.11 16.69 17.01
N ILE A 123 -15.51 15.54 16.70
CA ILE A 123 -14.84 14.65 17.64
C ILE A 123 -13.70 13.90 16.94
N ARG A 124 -12.64 13.58 17.69
CA ARG A 124 -11.58 12.70 17.25
C ARG A 124 -11.13 11.75 18.36
N ASP A 125 -10.65 10.58 18.01
CA ASP A 125 -9.87 9.77 18.93
C ASP A 125 -8.43 10.28 18.94
N TYR A 126 -8.06 11.00 20.00
CA TYR A 126 -6.71 11.55 20.16
C TYR A 126 -5.68 10.45 20.48
N ARG A 127 -6.12 9.27 20.93
CA ARG A 127 -5.27 8.13 21.25
C ARG A 127 -4.73 7.50 19.97
N GLY A 128 -3.50 7.80 19.60
CA GLY A 128 -2.86 7.28 18.39
C GLY A 128 -3.49 7.71 17.05
N GLY A 129 -4.48 8.61 17.06
CA GLY A 129 -5.12 9.15 15.85
C GLY A 129 -6.28 8.33 15.29
N GLY A 130 -6.78 7.31 15.99
CA GLY A 130 -7.96 6.54 15.59
C GLY A 130 -7.81 5.94 14.18
N ARG A 131 -8.77 6.24 13.30
CA ARG A 131 -8.77 5.79 11.89
C ARG A 131 -7.72 6.49 11.00
N SER A 132 -7.16 7.63 11.42
CA SER A 132 -6.05 8.27 10.69
C SER A 132 -4.69 7.63 10.96
N SER A 133 -4.62 6.70 11.89
CA SER A 133 -3.40 5.97 12.24
C SER A 133 -3.00 4.98 11.15
N ALA A 134 -1.69 4.86 10.89
CA ALA A 134 -1.16 3.82 9.99
C ALA A 134 -1.47 2.38 10.46
N ARG A 135 -2.02 2.18 11.66
CA ARG A 135 -2.46 0.87 12.17
C ARG A 135 -3.53 0.23 11.28
N GLU A 136 -4.45 1.03 10.71
CA GLU A 136 -5.52 0.54 9.84
C GLU A 136 -4.99 -0.17 8.59
N THR A 137 -3.77 0.18 8.12
CA THR A 137 -3.18 -0.43 6.93
C THR A 137 -2.85 -1.92 7.10
N ALA A 138 -2.83 -2.46 8.33
CA ALA A 138 -2.74 -3.90 8.54
C ALA A 138 -3.90 -4.65 7.85
N MET A 139 -5.11 -4.09 7.92
CA MET A 139 -6.27 -4.68 7.26
C MET A 139 -6.22 -4.57 5.73
N ARG A 140 -5.58 -3.53 5.20
CA ARG A 140 -5.32 -3.44 3.75
C ARG A 140 -4.35 -4.53 3.29
N VAL A 141 -3.28 -4.79 4.07
CA VAL A 141 -2.32 -5.86 3.78
C VAL A 141 -2.98 -7.23 3.86
N ALA A 142 -3.81 -7.46 4.86
CA ALA A 142 -4.57 -8.71 4.98
C ALA A 142 -5.52 -8.94 3.79
N ALA A 143 -6.24 -7.90 3.35
CA ALA A 143 -7.08 -7.96 2.15
C ALA A 143 -6.25 -8.15 0.86
N GLY A 144 -5.09 -7.50 0.77
CA GLY A 144 -4.16 -7.64 -0.35
C GLY A 144 -3.62 -9.05 -0.51
N ALA A 145 -3.37 -9.77 0.59
CA ALA A 145 -2.95 -11.17 0.56
C ALA A 145 -4.02 -12.07 -0.12
N ILE A 146 -5.31 -11.77 0.09
CA ILE A 146 -6.41 -12.44 -0.62
C ILE A 146 -6.43 -12.02 -2.09
N ALA A 147 -6.32 -10.71 -2.35
CA ALA A 147 -6.39 -10.14 -3.69
C ALA A 147 -5.33 -10.71 -4.65
N ARG A 148 -4.10 -10.96 -4.15
CA ARG A 148 -3.02 -11.59 -4.93
C ARG A 148 -3.41 -12.95 -5.52
N LYS A 149 -4.34 -13.66 -4.90
CA LYS A 149 -4.79 -14.98 -5.33
C LYS A 149 -5.93 -14.95 -6.36
N VAL A 150 -6.56 -13.78 -6.56
CA VAL A 150 -7.68 -13.62 -7.49
C VAL A 150 -7.22 -13.57 -8.95
N VAL A 151 -6.05 -13.01 -9.22
CA VAL A 151 -5.47 -12.90 -10.57
C VAL A 151 -4.40 -13.99 -10.74
N PRO A 152 -4.64 -15.02 -11.57
CA PRO A 152 -3.69 -16.11 -11.76
C PRO A 152 -2.35 -15.62 -12.30
N GLY A 153 -1.26 -16.07 -11.70
CA GLY A 153 0.11 -15.76 -12.15
C GLY A 153 0.60 -14.34 -11.82
N MET A 154 -0.24 -13.51 -11.19
CA MET A 154 0.17 -12.17 -10.80
C MET A 154 1.17 -12.19 -9.64
N VAL A 155 2.26 -11.46 -9.81
CA VAL A 155 3.27 -11.21 -8.77
C VAL A 155 3.37 -9.71 -8.54
N VAL A 156 3.17 -9.26 -7.29
CA VAL A 156 3.30 -7.84 -6.91
C VAL A 156 4.44 -7.71 -5.93
N ARG A 157 5.44 -6.91 -6.27
CA ARG A 157 6.64 -6.64 -5.46
C ARG A 157 6.84 -5.14 -5.27
N GLY A 158 7.28 -4.75 -4.08
CA GLY A 158 7.56 -3.37 -3.75
C GLY A 158 8.97 -3.16 -3.26
N ALA A 159 9.50 -1.96 -3.52
CA ALA A 159 10.83 -1.55 -3.07
C ALA A 159 10.83 -0.09 -2.60
N LEU A 160 11.67 0.24 -1.62
CA LEU A 160 11.97 1.61 -1.22
C LEU A 160 13.13 2.11 -2.06
N VAL A 161 12.84 3.07 -2.93
CA VAL A 161 13.80 3.57 -3.95
C VAL A 161 14.43 4.91 -3.59
N GLN A 162 13.91 5.58 -2.54
CA GLN A 162 14.48 6.83 -2.04
C GLN A 162 14.14 7.02 -0.55
N MET A 163 15.11 7.48 0.23
CA MET A 163 14.92 7.93 1.62
C MET A 163 15.47 9.34 1.78
N GLY A 164 14.60 10.30 2.08
CA GLY A 164 14.98 11.71 2.08
C GLY A 164 15.63 12.13 0.76
N PRO A 165 16.85 12.74 0.77
CA PRO A 165 17.55 13.13 -0.45
C PRO A 165 18.29 11.96 -1.14
N HIS A 166 18.42 10.81 -0.50
CA HIS A 166 19.20 9.69 -0.99
C HIS A 166 18.35 8.77 -1.87
N LYS A 167 18.75 8.61 -3.14
CA LYS A 167 18.15 7.69 -4.10
C LYS A 167 19.01 6.44 -4.27
N ILE A 168 18.40 5.34 -4.69
CA ILE A 168 19.12 4.17 -5.19
C ILE A 168 19.85 4.49 -6.49
N ASP A 169 20.82 3.66 -6.83
CA ASP A 169 21.31 3.55 -8.20
C ASP A 169 20.51 2.45 -8.91
N ARG A 170 19.76 2.82 -9.95
CA ARG A 170 18.94 1.86 -10.68
C ARG A 170 19.76 0.78 -11.41
N GLY A 171 21.04 1.03 -11.67
CA GLY A 171 21.97 0.04 -12.20
C GLY A 171 22.31 -1.09 -11.20
N ASN A 172 22.05 -0.87 -9.92
CA ASN A 172 22.27 -1.87 -8.86
C ASN A 172 20.97 -2.58 -8.43
N TRP A 173 19.89 -2.48 -9.21
CA TRP A 173 18.61 -3.07 -8.85
C TRP A 173 18.67 -4.59 -8.78
N ASP A 174 18.41 -5.12 -7.59
CA ASP A 174 18.30 -6.55 -7.32
C ASP A 174 17.06 -6.84 -6.45
N TRP A 175 16.12 -7.61 -6.98
CA TRP A 175 14.91 -7.99 -6.24
C TRP A 175 15.19 -8.92 -5.06
N ASP A 176 16.25 -9.73 -5.11
CA ASP A 176 16.60 -10.64 -4.01
C ASP A 176 17.11 -9.84 -2.81
N GLU A 177 17.75 -8.69 -3.05
CA GLU A 177 18.22 -7.80 -1.99
C GLU A 177 17.09 -7.15 -1.19
N VAL A 178 15.91 -6.97 -1.77
CA VAL A 178 14.74 -6.35 -1.09
C VAL A 178 14.39 -7.08 0.21
N GLY A 179 14.52 -8.41 0.25
CA GLY A 179 14.26 -9.22 1.44
C GLY A 179 15.44 -9.31 2.43
N ASN A 180 16.64 -8.88 2.03
CA ASN A 180 17.88 -9.08 2.78
C ASN A 180 18.28 -7.88 3.67
N ASN A 181 17.57 -6.75 3.55
CA ASN A 181 17.83 -5.58 4.36
C ASN A 181 16.54 -5.02 5.00
N PRO A 182 16.63 -4.24 6.08
CA PRO A 182 15.47 -3.77 6.83
C PRO A 182 14.69 -2.62 6.16
N PHE A 183 15.09 -2.21 4.96
CA PHE A 183 14.51 -1.06 4.25
C PHE A 183 13.64 -1.46 3.05
N PHE A 184 13.60 -2.74 2.68
CA PHE A 184 13.07 -3.18 1.39
C PHE A 184 13.75 -2.47 0.20
N CYS A 185 15.06 -2.23 0.32
CA CYS A 185 15.85 -1.53 -0.69
C CYS A 185 16.43 -2.53 -1.69
N PRO A 186 16.30 -2.30 -3.02
CA PRO A 186 16.84 -3.19 -4.03
C PRO A 186 18.32 -2.95 -4.35
N ASP A 187 18.97 -1.97 -3.69
CA ASP A 187 20.38 -1.60 -3.84
C ASP A 187 21.07 -1.71 -2.48
N ALA A 188 21.92 -2.72 -2.30
CA ALA A 188 22.62 -2.98 -1.04
C ALA A 188 23.46 -1.77 -0.58
N LYS A 189 24.15 -1.08 -1.50
CA LYS A 189 24.93 0.12 -1.17
C LYS A 189 24.05 1.29 -0.73
N ALA A 190 22.86 1.43 -1.33
CA ALA A 190 21.90 2.42 -0.89
C ALA A 190 21.31 2.06 0.48
N ALA A 191 21.07 0.79 0.77
CA ALA A 191 20.60 0.32 2.07
C ALA A 191 21.56 0.69 3.20
N GLU A 192 22.87 0.60 2.99
CA GLU A 192 23.88 1.07 3.96
C GLU A 192 23.79 2.58 4.18
N ARG A 193 23.68 3.39 3.10
CA ARG A 193 23.51 4.84 3.20
C ARG A 193 22.21 5.22 3.92
N PHE A 194 21.13 4.47 3.69
CA PHE A 194 19.85 4.68 4.37
C PHE A 194 19.96 4.40 5.87
N ALA A 195 20.72 3.38 6.27
CA ALA A 195 20.97 3.04 7.67
C ALA A 195 21.65 4.19 8.41
N ASP A 196 22.76 4.68 7.88
CA ASP A 196 23.54 5.77 8.47
C ASP A 196 22.73 7.07 8.54
N TYR A 197 22.03 7.40 7.46
CA TYR A 197 21.20 8.61 7.40
C TYR A 197 20.04 8.56 8.40
N LEU A 198 19.33 7.44 8.48
CA LEU A 198 18.19 7.27 9.37
C LEU A 198 18.60 7.25 10.85
N ASP A 199 19.79 6.71 11.18
CA ASP A 199 20.35 6.80 12.53
C ASP A 199 20.63 8.28 12.94
N GLY A 200 21.08 9.11 12.00
CA GLY A 200 21.21 10.57 12.19
C GLY A 200 19.86 11.24 12.48
N ILE A 201 18.84 10.94 11.68
CA ILE A 201 17.46 11.45 11.83
C ILE A 201 16.89 11.05 13.20
N ARG A 202 17.07 9.80 13.62
CA ARG A 202 16.61 9.30 14.93
C ARG A 202 17.30 10.04 16.08
N LYS A 203 18.62 10.22 16.02
CA LYS A 203 19.38 10.96 17.04
C LYS A 203 18.92 12.41 17.15
N ALA A 204 18.53 13.03 16.05
CA ALA A 204 17.96 14.37 16.01
C ALA A 204 16.48 14.44 16.49
N GLY A 205 15.85 13.31 16.83
CA GLY A 205 14.43 13.27 17.23
C GLY A 205 13.47 13.68 16.12
N SER A 206 13.87 13.50 14.87
CA SER A 206 13.14 13.89 13.66
C SER A 206 12.60 12.69 12.88
N SER A 207 12.03 12.94 11.72
CA SER A 207 11.53 11.93 10.78
C SER A 207 11.85 12.32 9.35
N ILE A 208 11.79 11.35 8.45
CA ILE A 208 12.08 11.53 7.03
C ILE A 208 11.06 10.80 6.15
N GLY A 209 10.82 11.34 4.94
CA GLY A 209 9.97 10.74 3.93
C GLY A 209 10.72 9.74 3.05
N ALA A 210 9.97 9.06 2.20
CA ALA A 210 10.50 8.08 1.26
C ALA A 210 9.71 8.08 -0.06
N VAL A 211 10.33 7.54 -1.12
CA VAL A 211 9.64 7.14 -2.35
C VAL A 211 9.72 5.62 -2.47
N LEU A 212 8.58 5.04 -2.80
CA LEU A 212 8.43 3.60 -2.99
C LEU A 212 8.02 3.32 -4.43
N GLU A 213 8.45 2.17 -4.96
CA GLU A 213 8.05 1.69 -6.27
C GLU A 213 7.42 0.31 -6.12
N ILE A 214 6.28 0.11 -6.75
CA ILE A 214 5.58 -1.17 -6.80
C ILE A 214 5.53 -1.63 -8.26
N VAL A 215 5.90 -2.88 -8.47
CA VAL A 215 5.85 -3.54 -9.77
C VAL A 215 4.91 -4.73 -9.69
N ALA A 216 3.93 -4.79 -10.60
CA ALA A 216 3.07 -5.95 -10.75
C ALA A 216 3.32 -6.61 -12.10
N GLU A 217 3.76 -7.87 -12.06
CA GLU A 217 4.05 -8.71 -13.22
C GLU A 217 2.94 -9.77 -13.37
N GLY A 218 2.81 -10.35 -14.56
CA GLY A 218 1.77 -11.36 -14.86
C GLY A 218 0.36 -10.78 -14.89
N VAL A 219 0.24 -9.46 -15.07
CA VAL A 219 -1.06 -8.80 -15.22
C VAL A 219 -1.56 -9.00 -16.64
N PRO A 220 -2.77 -9.57 -16.85
CA PRO A 220 -3.32 -9.73 -18.20
C PRO A 220 -3.48 -8.39 -18.91
N ALA A 221 -3.29 -8.36 -20.23
CA ALA A 221 -3.69 -7.22 -21.03
C ALA A 221 -5.22 -7.08 -21.04
N GLY A 222 -5.72 -5.85 -21.10
CA GLY A 222 -7.15 -5.56 -21.20
C GLY A 222 -7.83 -5.15 -19.88
N LEU A 223 -7.14 -5.12 -18.76
CA LEU A 223 -7.72 -4.67 -17.48
C LEU A 223 -7.81 -3.14 -17.44
N GLY A 224 -8.94 -2.63 -16.97
CA GLY A 224 -9.25 -1.21 -16.95
C GLY A 224 -10.31 -0.84 -17.98
N ALA A 225 -10.69 0.42 -18.01
CA ALA A 225 -11.68 0.95 -18.94
C ALA A 225 -11.32 2.38 -19.36
N PRO A 226 -11.73 2.82 -20.54
CA PRO A 226 -11.48 4.19 -20.98
C PRO A 226 -12.25 5.21 -20.14
N ILE A 227 -11.84 6.45 -20.22
CA ILE A 227 -12.41 7.67 -19.65
C ILE A 227 -12.33 7.66 -18.10
N TYR A 228 -13.34 7.22 -17.37
CA TYR A 228 -13.40 7.38 -15.91
C TYR A 228 -12.98 6.15 -15.12
N GLY A 229 -12.95 4.98 -15.75
CA GLY A 229 -12.52 3.71 -15.13
C GLY A 229 -11.09 3.31 -15.47
N LYS A 230 -10.23 4.28 -15.77
CA LYS A 230 -8.84 4.02 -16.13
C LYS A 230 -8.08 3.31 -15.02
N LEU A 231 -7.32 2.28 -15.42
CA LEU A 231 -6.49 1.52 -14.48
C LEU A 231 -5.46 2.38 -13.76
N ASP A 232 -4.75 3.26 -14.48
CA ASP A 232 -3.79 4.19 -13.91
C ASP A 232 -4.42 5.15 -12.89
N ALA A 233 -5.63 5.66 -13.17
CA ALA A 233 -6.37 6.52 -12.25
C ALA A 233 -6.77 5.77 -10.97
N GLU A 234 -7.26 4.53 -11.07
CA GLU A 234 -7.63 3.72 -9.90
C GLU A 234 -6.42 3.30 -9.08
N LEU A 235 -5.30 2.93 -9.74
CA LEU A 235 -4.01 2.67 -9.07
C LEU A 235 -3.53 3.90 -8.31
N ALA A 236 -3.56 5.08 -8.95
CA ALA A 236 -3.15 6.33 -8.31
C ALA A 236 -4.06 6.69 -7.13
N ALA A 237 -5.38 6.54 -7.27
CA ALA A 237 -6.34 6.78 -6.18
C ALA A 237 -6.13 5.84 -5.00
N ALA A 238 -5.87 4.55 -5.26
CA ALA A 238 -5.60 3.54 -4.24
C ALA A 238 -4.32 3.87 -3.45
N LEU A 239 -3.23 4.17 -4.14
CA LEU A 239 -1.95 4.55 -3.51
C LEU A 239 -2.07 5.88 -2.76
N MET A 240 -2.76 6.89 -3.33
CA MET A 240 -3.00 8.18 -2.67
C MET A 240 -3.84 8.03 -1.40
N SER A 241 -4.67 7.00 -1.30
CA SER A 241 -5.48 6.70 -0.10
C SER A 241 -4.65 6.20 1.09
N ILE A 242 -3.40 5.78 0.88
CA ILE A 242 -2.51 5.32 1.94
C ILE A 242 -2.11 6.51 2.81
N ASN A 243 -2.09 6.30 4.13
CA ASN A 243 -1.71 7.34 5.09
C ASN A 243 -0.34 7.93 4.75
N ALA A 244 -0.22 9.26 4.82
CA ALA A 244 0.99 10.05 4.54
C ALA A 244 1.44 10.10 3.07
N VAL A 245 0.80 9.45 2.12
CA VAL A 245 1.11 9.59 0.69
C VAL A 245 0.75 10.99 0.21
N LYS A 246 1.60 11.59 -0.64
CA LYS A 246 1.49 12.96 -1.16
C LYS A 246 1.72 13.08 -2.67
N GLY A 247 2.16 12.04 -3.33
CA GLY A 247 2.35 12.01 -4.78
C GLY A 247 2.33 10.58 -5.28
N VAL A 248 1.84 10.38 -6.49
CA VAL A 248 1.82 9.09 -7.20
C VAL A 248 2.23 9.33 -8.64
N GLU A 249 3.02 8.42 -9.18
CA GLU A 249 3.45 8.37 -10.58
C GLU A 249 3.18 6.98 -11.15
N ILE A 250 2.79 6.92 -12.40
CA ILE A 250 2.65 5.67 -13.17
C ILE A 250 3.66 5.71 -14.31
N GLY A 251 4.41 4.63 -14.52
CA GLY A 251 5.50 4.58 -15.49
C GLY A 251 6.57 5.64 -15.21
N ASP A 252 6.95 6.42 -16.20
CA ASP A 252 7.92 7.51 -16.04
C ASP A 252 7.38 8.69 -15.24
N GLY A 253 6.06 8.77 -15.06
CA GLY A 253 5.42 9.79 -14.21
C GLY A 253 5.75 11.20 -14.68
N PHE A 254 6.25 12.05 -13.76
CA PHE A 254 6.64 13.43 -14.11
C PHE A 254 7.83 13.49 -15.06
N GLY A 255 8.70 12.46 -15.10
CA GLY A 255 9.81 12.38 -16.05
C GLY A 255 9.37 12.36 -17.53
N ALA A 256 8.18 11.85 -17.81
CA ALA A 256 7.63 11.85 -19.17
C ALA A 256 7.48 13.26 -19.76
N ALA A 257 7.36 14.30 -18.92
CA ALA A 257 7.28 15.69 -19.39
C ALA A 257 8.62 16.24 -19.92
N GLU A 258 9.73 15.58 -19.65
CA GLU A 258 11.07 15.95 -20.10
C GLU A 258 11.44 15.27 -21.43
N LEU A 259 10.64 14.27 -21.86
CA LEU A 259 10.89 13.46 -23.05
C LEU A 259 10.21 14.05 -24.29
N SER A 260 10.84 13.91 -25.44
CA SER A 260 10.17 14.11 -26.74
C SER A 260 9.18 12.97 -27.03
N GLY A 261 8.32 13.14 -28.03
CA GLY A 261 7.38 12.11 -28.42
C GLY A 261 8.07 10.81 -28.88
N GLU A 262 9.22 10.93 -29.54
CA GLU A 262 10.04 9.81 -30.00
C GLU A 262 10.70 9.07 -28.81
N GLU A 263 11.20 9.81 -27.81
CA GLU A 263 11.84 9.24 -26.63
C GLU A 263 10.83 8.55 -25.72
N ASN A 264 9.61 9.08 -25.59
CA ASN A 264 8.55 8.52 -24.76
C ASN A 264 7.76 7.39 -25.46
N ALA A 265 8.04 7.09 -26.72
CA ALA A 265 7.30 6.07 -27.45
C ALA A 265 7.68 4.66 -26.98
N ASP A 266 6.69 3.91 -26.51
CA ASP A 266 6.84 2.47 -26.25
C ASP A 266 6.71 1.70 -27.57
N GLU A 267 7.81 1.66 -28.34
CA GLU A 267 7.85 0.98 -29.64
C GLU A 267 7.53 -0.52 -29.52
N MET A 268 6.88 -1.08 -30.54
CA MET A 268 6.53 -2.48 -30.61
C MET A 268 7.17 -3.19 -31.79
N ARG A 269 7.43 -4.48 -31.64
CA ARG A 269 7.84 -5.41 -32.71
C ARG A 269 6.93 -6.64 -32.67
N ALA A 270 6.91 -7.39 -33.78
CA ALA A 270 6.24 -8.67 -33.80
C ALA A 270 7.00 -9.66 -32.90
N GLY A 271 6.32 -10.23 -31.90
CA GLY A 271 6.87 -11.29 -31.07
C GLY A 271 6.72 -12.66 -31.74
N ASN A 272 7.53 -13.62 -31.29
CA ASN A 272 7.52 -15.00 -31.84
C ASN A 272 6.28 -15.80 -31.48
N ASP A 273 5.51 -15.33 -30.47
CA ASP A 273 4.28 -15.97 -29.94
C ASP A 273 3.00 -15.31 -30.49
N GLY A 274 3.12 -14.50 -31.56
CA GLY A 274 1.98 -13.77 -32.12
C GLY A 274 1.55 -12.54 -31.31
N LYS A 275 2.26 -12.21 -30.22
CA LYS A 275 1.97 -11.04 -29.38
C LYS A 275 2.94 -9.90 -29.67
N PRO A 276 2.56 -8.64 -29.43
CA PRO A 276 3.50 -7.53 -29.54
C PRO A 276 4.60 -7.64 -28.46
N LEU A 277 5.84 -7.44 -28.88
CA LEU A 277 6.97 -7.26 -28.00
C LEU A 277 7.22 -5.75 -27.86
N PHE A 278 7.03 -5.21 -26.68
CA PHE A 278 7.34 -3.83 -26.35
C PHE A 278 8.85 -3.66 -26.08
N LEU A 279 9.46 -2.60 -26.60
CA LEU A 279 10.89 -2.33 -26.46
C LEU A 279 11.20 -1.45 -25.23
N SER A 280 10.19 -0.78 -24.67
CA SER A 280 10.26 0.05 -23.47
C SER A 280 8.94 -0.05 -22.69
N ASN A 281 8.86 0.61 -21.54
CA ASN A 281 7.65 0.64 -20.71
C ASN A 281 7.51 2.02 -20.02
N HIS A 282 7.62 3.10 -20.78
CA HIS A 282 7.47 4.49 -20.30
C HIS A 282 6.08 4.73 -19.71
N ALA A 283 5.06 4.12 -20.33
CA ALA A 283 3.66 4.20 -19.87
C ALA A 283 3.38 3.37 -18.59
N GLY A 284 4.34 2.58 -18.10
CA GLY A 284 4.17 1.77 -16.88
C GLY A 284 3.11 0.68 -17.01
N GLY A 285 2.97 0.07 -18.20
CA GLY A 285 2.06 -1.04 -18.47
C GLY A 285 0.61 -0.65 -18.71
N VAL A 286 0.29 0.65 -18.88
CA VAL A 286 -1.09 1.15 -19.06
C VAL A 286 -1.14 2.12 -20.22
N LEU A 287 -1.94 1.82 -21.25
CA LEU A 287 -2.21 2.70 -22.39
C LEU A 287 -3.71 2.98 -22.48
N GLY A 288 -4.09 4.24 -22.56
CA GLY A 288 -5.50 4.64 -22.63
C GLY A 288 -6.34 4.23 -21.42
N GLY A 289 -5.71 3.93 -20.28
CA GLY A 289 -6.35 3.45 -19.06
C GLY A 289 -6.55 1.94 -19.00
N ILE A 290 -5.93 1.18 -19.92
CA ILE A 290 -6.08 -0.27 -20.06
C ILE A 290 -4.68 -0.92 -20.00
N SER A 291 -4.55 -2.05 -19.29
CA SER A 291 -3.28 -2.76 -19.19
C SER A 291 -2.83 -3.34 -20.52
N THR A 292 -1.51 -3.28 -20.78
CA THR A 292 -0.87 -3.77 -22.00
C THR A 292 -0.41 -5.24 -21.91
N GLY A 293 -0.35 -5.80 -20.70
CA GLY A 293 0.32 -7.06 -20.42
C GLY A 293 1.79 -6.91 -20.00
N GLN A 294 2.36 -5.70 -20.12
CA GLN A 294 3.66 -5.36 -19.54
C GLN A 294 3.56 -5.22 -18.01
N PRO A 295 4.69 -5.24 -17.29
CA PRO A 295 4.69 -4.92 -15.86
C PRO A 295 4.02 -3.56 -15.58
N ILE A 296 3.10 -3.55 -14.62
CA ILE A 296 2.55 -2.30 -14.09
C ILE A 296 3.57 -1.70 -13.13
N VAL A 297 3.97 -0.46 -13.38
CA VAL A 297 4.95 0.25 -12.55
C VAL A 297 4.32 1.50 -11.95
N ALA A 298 4.29 1.58 -10.63
CA ALA A 298 3.77 2.74 -9.91
C ALA A 298 4.74 3.18 -8.81
N ARG A 299 4.98 4.49 -8.69
CA ARG A 299 5.78 5.10 -7.61
C ARG A 299 4.92 6.02 -6.79
N PHE A 300 5.25 6.13 -5.50
CA PHE A 300 4.55 7.07 -4.64
C PHE A 300 5.44 7.61 -3.52
N ALA A 301 5.20 8.88 -3.17
CA ALA A 301 5.94 9.61 -2.17
C ALA A 301 5.19 9.63 -0.84
N VAL A 302 5.88 9.25 0.23
CA VAL A 302 5.38 9.25 1.61
C VAL A 302 6.07 10.38 2.36
N LYS A 303 5.27 11.31 2.93
CA LYS A 303 5.82 12.41 3.73
C LYS A 303 6.41 11.92 5.06
N PRO A 304 7.30 12.69 5.70
CA PRO A 304 7.75 12.44 7.06
C PRO A 304 6.58 12.32 8.04
N THR A 305 6.71 11.49 9.07
CA THR A 305 5.73 11.46 10.15
C THR A 305 5.71 12.79 10.90
N SER A 306 4.51 13.26 11.23
CA SER A 306 4.34 14.52 11.97
C SER A 306 4.59 14.43 13.48
N SER A 307 4.77 13.21 13.98
CA SER A 307 5.07 12.96 15.40
C SER A 307 6.59 12.96 15.62
N ILE A 308 7.15 14.10 16.02
CA ILE A 308 8.58 14.31 16.23
C ILE A 308 8.85 14.91 17.62
N LEU A 309 10.10 14.78 18.09
CA LEU A 309 10.51 15.30 19.41
C LEU A 309 10.87 16.79 19.38
N SER A 310 11.09 17.37 18.21
CA SER A 310 11.36 18.81 18.08
C SER A 310 10.08 19.62 18.30
N PRO A 311 10.06 20.63 19.21
CA PRO A 311 8.91 21.50 19.41
C PRO A 311 8.50 22.22 18.12
N ARG A 312 7.18 22.34 17.91
CA ARG A 312 6.58 23.04 16.76
C ARG A 312 5.41 23.91 17.24
N ALA A 313 5.32 25.11 16.69
CA ALA A 313 4.20 25.99 16.92
C ALA A 313 2.89 25.37 16.43
N THR A 314 1.84 25.52 17.22
CA THR A 314 0.49 25.01 16.92
C THR A 314 -0.56 25.80 17.69
N VAL A 315 -1.82 25.42 17.55
CA VAL A 315 -2.93 25.95 18.34
C VAL A 315 -3.60 24.81 19.13
N ASN A 316 -4.20 25.19 20.25
CA ASN A 316 -5.06 24.31 21.03
C ASN A 316 -6.51 24.33 20.48
N ARG A 317 -7.40 23.50 21.03
CA ARG A 317 -8.81 23.42 20.61
C ARG A 317 -9.65 24.68 20.86
N THR A 318 -9.15 25.60 21.69
CA THR A 318 -9.80 26.89 21.97
C THR A 318 -9.24 28.04 21.11
N GLY A 319 -8.29 27.74 20.19
CA GLY A 319 -7.68 28.72 19.29
C GLY A 319 -6.46 29.44 19.88
N GLY A 320 -6.03 29.11 21.08
CA GLY A 320 -4.83 29.70 21.70
C GLY A 320 -3.54 29.15 21.10
N GLU A 321 -2.58 30.03 20.82
CA GLU A 321 -1.24 29.65 20.36
C GLU A 321 -0.50 28.82 21.43
N THR A 322 0.21 27.81 21.00
CA THR A 322 0.99 26.93 21.88
C THR A 322 2.10 26.25 21.09
N GLU A 323 2.93 25.51 21.79
CA GLU A 323 3.89 24.59 21.18
C GLU A 323 3.57 23.16 21.57
N MET A 324 3.97 22.25 20.71
CA MET A 324 3.94 20.83 21.04
C MET A 324 5.09 20.07 20.42
N PHE A 325 5.44 18.99 21.05
CA PHE A 325 6.27 17.91 20.53
C PHE A 325 5.61 16.57 20.89
N THR A 326 5.83 15.56 20.10
CA THR A 326 5.15 14.28 20.32
C THR A 326 6.14 13.27 20.88
N LYS A 327 6.06 13.00 22.17
CA LYS A 327 6.71 11.83 22.78
C LYS A 327 5.93 10.58 22.35
N GLY A 328 6.63 9.50 22.02
CA GLY A 328 5.97 8.24 21.68
C GLY A 328 6.82 7.37 20.76
N ARG A 329 6.27 6.20 20.47
CA ARG A 329 6.91 5.17 19.64
C ARG A 329 6.48 5.34 18.17
N HIS A 330 7.11 6.28 17.45
CA HIS A 330 6.80 6.57 16.05
C HIS A 330 7.89 6.03 15.13
N ASP A 331 7.51 5.71 13.90
CA ASP A 331 8.46 5.33 12.86
C ASP A 331 9.26 6.58 12.43
N PRO A 332 10.60 6.55 12.44
CA PRO A 332 11.40 7.67 11.93
C PRO A 332 11.28 7.80 10.41
N CYS A 333 10.98 6.70 9.71
CA CYS A 333 10.58 6.67 8.30
C CYS A 333 9.42 5.67 8.13
N VAL A 334 8.20 6.17 8.00
CA VAL A 334 7.02 5.31 7.83
C VAL A 334 7.02 4.63 6.46
N GLY A 335 7.78 5.13 5.48
CA GLY A 335 7.92 4.55 4.15
C GLY A 335 8.35 3.09 4.18
N ILE A 336 9.23 2.68 5.09
CA ILE A 336 9.68 1.29 5.23
C ILE A 336 8.49 0.33 5.35
N ARG A 337 7.57 0.62 6.27
CA ARG A 337 6.39 -0.22 6.51
C ARG A 337 5.27 0.00 5.48
N THR A 338 5.40 1.00 4.62
CA THR A 338 4.42 1.31 3.59
C THR A 338 4.64 0.47 2.32
N VAL A 339 5.81 -0.15 2.14
CA VAL A 339 6.08 -1.04 1.00
C VAL A 339 5.01 -2.15 0.87
N PRO A 340 4.79 -3.02 1.86
CA PRO A 340 3.75 -4.06 1.77
C PRO A 340 2.33 -3.50 1.68
N VAL A 341 2.09 -2.27 2.13
CA VAL A 341 0.78 -1.60 1.97
C VAL A 341 0.56 -1.20 0.52
N GLY A 342 1.57 -0.66 -0.15
CA GLY A 342 1.53 -0.34 -1.58
C GLY A 342 1.29 -1.59 -2.42
N GLU A 343 2.03 -2.67 -2.15
CA GLU A 343 1.80 -3.97 -2.80
C GLU A 343 0.35 -4.45 -2.65
N ALA A 344 -0.19 -4.36 -1.45
CA ALA A 344 -1.56 -4.79 -1.15
C ALA A 344 -2.61 -3.97 -1.90
N MET A 345 -2.44 -2.65 -1.97
CA MET A 345 -3.39 -1.77 -2.64
C MET A 345 -3.37 -1.98 -4.17
N ILE A 346 -2.19 -2.16 -4.77
CA ILE A 346 -2.07 -2.53 -6.19
C ILE A 346 -2.77 -3.88 -6.45
N ALA A 347 -2.54 -4.89 -5.60
CA ALA A 347 -3.20 -6.19 -5.72
C ALA A 347 -4.72 -6.08 -5.63
N CYS A 348 -5.26 -5.26 -4.71
CA CYS A 348 -6.71 -5.05 -4.59
C CYS A 348 -7.32 -4.38 -5.83
N VAL A 349 -6.63 -3.37 -6.41
CA VAL A 349 -7.09 -2.74 -7.67
C VAL A 349 -7.11 -3.76 -8.81
N LEU A 350 -6.02 -4.52 -8.97
CA LEU A 350 -5.89 -5.48 -10.06
C LEU A 350 -6.91 -6.64 -9.92
N ALA A 351 -7.17 -7.10 -8.70
CA ALA A 351 -8.23 -8.08 -8.43
C ALA A 351 -9.62 -7.55 -8.81
N ASP A 352 -9.94 -6.31 -8.41
CA ASP A 352 -11.21 -5.67 -8.76
C ASP A 352 -11.37 -5.51 -10.28
N GLN A 353 -10.34 -4.98 -10.95
CA GLN A 353 -10.32 -4.80 -12.40
C GLN A 353 -10.41 -6.13 -13.15
N TYR A 354 -9.76 -7.18 -12.67
CA TYR A 354 -9.84 -8.52 -13.25
C TYR A 354 -11.26 -9.09 -13.21
N LEU A 355 -11.95 -8.96 -12.08
CA LEU A 355 -13.33 -9.40 -11.93
C LEU A 355 -14.29 -8.58 -12.81
N ARG A 356 -14.08 -7.27 -12.88
CA ARG A 356 -14.85 -6.35 -13.74
C ARG A 356 -14.65 -6.69 -15.21
N HIS A 357 -13.41 -6.95 -15.63
CA HIS A 357 -13.09 -7.38 -16.99
C HIS A 357 -13.86 -8.66 -17.37
N ARG A 358 -13.81 -9.69 -16.50
CA ARG A 358 -14.59 -10.93 -16.70
C ARG A 358 -16.09 -10.69 -16.83
N ALA A 359 -16.63 -9.80 -16.00
CA ALA A 359 -18.06 -9.48 -16.04
C ALA A 359 -18.45 -8.71 -17.32
N GLN A 360 -17.55 -7.90 -17.88
CA GLN A 360 -17.82 -7.08 -19.06
C GLN A 360 -17.63 -7.82 -20.38
N VAL A 361 -16.53 -8.59 -20.53
CA VAL A 361 -16.16 -9.20 -21.82
C VAL A 361 -16.42 -10.69 -21.89
N GLY A 362 -16.69 -11.37 -20.77
CA GLY A 362 -17.03 -12.79 -20.68
C GLY A 362 -15.87 -13.77 -20.88
N VAL A 363 -14.74 -13.31 -21.41
CA VAL A 363 -13.50 -14.07 -21.59
C VAL A 363 -12.37 -13.38 -20.85
N ILE A 364 -11.37 -14.16 -20.41
CA ILE A 364 -10.24 -13.64 -19.65
C ILE A 364 -9.03 -13.44 -20.54
N GLU A 365 -8.90 -14.27 -21.59
CA GLU A 365 -7.77 -14.19 -22.51
C GLU A 365 -7.86 -12.97 -23.41
N PRO A 366 -6.76 -12.23 -23.57
CA PRO A 366 -6.69 -11.10 -24.48
C PRO A 366 -7.06 -11.53 -25.90
N ARG A 367 -7.86 -10.73 -26.58
CA ARG A 367 -8.13 -10.90 -28.02
C ARG A 367 -7.02 -10.23 -28.80
N TRP A 368 -6.03 -11.01 -29.21
CA TRP A 368 -4.94 -10.48 -30.02
C TRP A 368 -5.44 -10.21 -31.44
N PRO A 369 -5.26 -8.97 -31.96
CA PRO A 369 -5.78 -8.60 -33.29
C PRO A 369 -5.06 -9.31 -34.45
N PHE A 370 -4.02 -10.09 -34.16
CA PHE A 370 -3.20 -10.80 -35.14
C PHE A 370 -3.54 -12.31 -35.23
N GLU A 371 -4.48 -12.80 -34.45
CA GLU A 371 -5.07 -14.14 -34.60
C GLU A 371 -6.17 -14.04 -35.64
N GLY A 372 -5.77 -14.13 -36.92
CA GLY A 372 -6.67 -14.18 -38.09
C GLY A 372 -6.76 -15.53 -38.69
#